data_e6b4ade596b4eb6f3f0089e943d8e4bc
#
_entry.id   e6b4ade596b4eb6f3f0089e943d8e4bc
#
_cell.length_a   1.000
_cell.length_b   1.000
_cell.length_c   1.000
_cell.angle_alpha   90.00
_cell.angle_beta   90.00
_cell.angle_gamma   90.00
#
_symmetry.space_group_name_H-M   'P 1'
#
loop_
_entity.id
_entity.type
_entity.pdbx_description
1 polymer ?
#
loop_
_entity_poly.entity_id
_entity_poly.type
_entity_poly.pdbx_seq_one_letter_code
_entity_poly.pdbx_strand_id
1 'polypeptide(L)'
;QRQMCIRDRIRPIAGTRPRGRTSVEDKKYVSDLLKDKKELAEHLMLLDLGRNDIGKVAKIDTVKVTEKFKVEKYSHVMHIVSNVVGKFNNQTSIFETLLSGFPAGTVSGAPKIRAMEIIDELEKNKRKLYAGGIGYFTPKNEFDTCIALRTALIKKDKFYVQAGAGIVADSEPDKEYAETVNKAKALMLSLIHI
;
A
#
# COMPACT_ATOMS: atom_id res chain seq x y z
N GLN A 1 -33.37 -7.25 12.49
CA GLN A 1 -32.02 -6.99 13.04
C GLN A 1 -31.00 -7.22 11.93
N ARG A 2 -30.57 -6.12 11.26
CA ARG A 2 -29.38 -6.19 10.41
C ARG A 2 -28.17 -6.31 11.33
N GLN A 3 -27.63 -7.51 11.47
CA GLN A 3 -26.28 -7.69 11.98
C GLN A 3 -25.34 -6.97 11.01
N MET A 4 -24.90 -5.77 11.36
CA MET A 4 -23.75 -5.15 10.73
C MET A 4 -22.54 -6.00 11.09
N CYS A 5 -22.13 -6.87 10.18
CA CYS A 5 -20.84 -7.55 10.29
C CYS A 5 -19.76 -6.50 10.05
N ILE A 6 -19.25 -5.89 11.13
CA ILE A 6 -18.05 -5.08 11.09
C ILE A 6 -16.94 -6.01 10.61
N ARG A 7 -16.35 -5.70 9.48
CA ARG A 7 -15.27 -6.47 8.87
C ARG A 7 -14.05 -5.60 8.79
N ASP A 8 -12.95 -6.07 9.35
CA ASP A 8 -11.65 -5.50 9.05
C ASP A 8 -11.25 -5.93 7.65
N ARG A 9 -10.68 -4.99 6.88
CA ARG A 9 -10.25 -5.23 5.51
C ARG A 9 -8.95 -4.51 5.22
N ILE A 10 -7.99 -5.25 4.67
CA ILE A 10 -6.77 -4.69 4.10
C ILE A 10 -6.69 -5.08 2.63
N ARG A 11 -6.35 -4.12 1.78
CA ARG A 11 -6.17 -4.32 0.34
C ARG A 11 -4.72 -4.06 -0.05
N PRO A 12 -3.85 -5.10 -0.05
CA PRO A 12 -2.50 -4.98 -0.59
C PRO A 12 -2.57 -4.66 -2.08
N ILE A 13 -1.76 -3.68 -2.49
CA ILE A 13 -1.62 -3.24 -3.88
C ILE A 13 -0.13 -3.21 -4.17
N ALA A 14 0.32 -3.99 -5.15
CA ALA A 14 1.70 -4.00 -5.63
C ALA A 14 1.74 -4.40 -7.10
N GLY A 15 2.89 -4.16 -7.72
CA GLY A 15 3.03 -4.38 -9.15
C GLY A 15 2.34 -3.31 -9.98
N THR A 16 3.04 -2.80 -10.98
CA THR A 16 2.52 -1.70 -11.81
C THR A 16 2.86 -1.93 -13.28
N ARG A 17 1.87 -1.74 -14.15
CA ARG A 17 2.07 -1.59 -15.59
C ARG A 17 1.25 -0.41 -16.10
N PRO A 18 1.71 0.27 -17.16
CA PRO A 18 0.92 1.32 -17.80
C PRO A 18 -0.34 0.73 -18.45
N ARG A 19 -1.30 1.60 -18.75
CA ARG A 19 -2.42 1.25 -19.61
C ARG A 19 -1.97 1.16 -21.07
N GLY A 20 -2.50 0.19 -21.79
CA GLY A 20 -2.34 0.11 -23.22
C GLY A 20 -3.20 1.14 -23.97
N ARG A 21 -2.79 1.52 -25.17
CA ARG A 21 -3.58 2.36 -26.08
C ARG A 21 -4.77 1.60 -26.66
N THR A 22 -4.68 0.28 -26.68
CA THR A 22 -5.72 -0.63 -27.18
C THR A 22 -6.04 -1.71 -26.16
N SER A 23 -7.19 -2.35 -26.31
CA SER A 23 -7.58 -3.47 -25.44
C SER A 23 -6.66 -4.68 -25.57
N VAL A 24 -6.00 -4.83 -26.73
CA VAL A 24 -5.03 -5.90 -26.99
C VAL A 24 -3.73 -5.65 -26.21
N GLU A 25 -3.23 -4.42 -26.22
CA GLU A 25 -2.07 -4.01 -25.43
C GLU A 25 -2.36 -4.13 -23.93
N ASP A 26 -3.54 -3.72 -23.46
CA ASP A 26 -3.96 -3.90 -22.07
C ASP A 26 -3.89 -5.38 -21.65
N LYS A 27 -4.38 -6.30 -22.49
CA LYS A 27 -4.31 -7.75 -22.20
C LYS A 27 -2.87 -8.24 -22.16
N LYS A 28 -2.00 -7.73 -23.03
CA LYS A 28 -0.57 -8.06 -23.03
C LYS A 28 0.09 -7.62 -21.72
N TYR A 29 -0.14 -6.37 -21.28
CA TYR A 29 0.40 -5.86 -20.02
C TYR A 29 -0.13 -6.60 -18.79
N VAL A 30 -1.39 -7.00 -18.79
CA VAL A 30 -1.95 -7.86 -17.73
C VAL A 30 -1.22 -9.20 -17.68
N SER A 31 -1.02 -9.85 -18.84
CA SER A 31 -0.31 -11.12 -18.93
C SER A 31 1.15 -11.01 -18.50
N ASP A 32 1.81 -9.92 -18.88
CA ASP A 32 3.19 -9.63 -18.50
C ASP A 32 3.31 -9.43 -16.98
N LEU A 33 2.42 -8.63 -16.41
CA LEU A 33 2.39 -8.37 -14.97
C LEU A 33 2.17 -9.65 -14.14
N LEU A 34 1.27 -10.52 -14.58
CA LEU A 34 0.97 -11.78 -13.90
C LEU A 34 2.03 -12.89 -14.12
N LYS A 35 3.01 -12.68 -15.00
CA LYS A 35 4.16 -13.57 -15.21
C LYS A 35 5.44 -13.06 -14.56
N ASP A 36 5.45 -11.82 -14.10
CA ASP A 36 6.61 -11.21 -13.47
C ASP A 36 6.81 -11.79 -12.07
N LYS A 37 7.84 -12.63 -11.92
CA LYS A 37 8.13 -13.34 -10.66
C LYS A 37 8.47 -12.39 -9.51
N LYS A 38 9.17 -11.27 -9.79
CA LYS A 38 9.52 -10.27 -8.78
C LYS A 38 8.25 -9.61 -8.24
N GLU A 39 7.40 -9.11 -9.14
CA GLU A 39 6.14 -8.43 -8.77
C GLU A 39 5.19 -9.37 -8.00
N LEU A 40 5.10 -10.63 -8.43
CA LEU A 40 4.28 -11.64 -7.73
C LEU A 40 4.84 -11.97 -6.34
N ALA A 41 6.17 -12.08 -6.18
CA ALA A 41 6.80 -12.33 -4.88
C ALA A 41 6.61 -11.17 -3.92
N GLU A 42 6.79 -9.92 -4.39
CA GLU A 42 6.52 -8.72 -3.61
C GLU A 42 5.05 -8.64 -3.18
N HIS A 43 4.13 -8.89 -4.12
CA HIS A 43 2.71 -8.88 -3.79
C HIS A 43 2.32 -9.97 -2.79
N LEU A 44 2.90 -11.17 -2.90
CA LEU A 44 2.68 -12.25 -1.94
C LEU A 44 3.16 -11.87 -0.54
N MET A 45 4.33 -11.25 -0.44
CA MET A 45 4.86 -10.73 0.83
C MET A 45 3.88 -9.72 1.48
N LEU A 46 3.35 -8.79 0.70
CA LEU A 46 2.38 -7.80 1.19
C LEU A 46 1.02 -8.43 1.55
N LEU A 47 0.61 -9.47 0.82
CA LEU A 47 -0.60 -10.23 1.13
C LEU A 47 -0.47 -10.95 2.47
N ASP A 48 0.66 -11.62 2.72
CA ASP A 48 0.91 -12.32 3.97
C ASP A 48 1.03 -11.35 5.15
N LEU A 49 1.66 -10.19 4.94
CA LEU A 49 1.71 -9.14 5.94
C LEU A 49 0.30 -8.61 6.28
N GLY A 50 -0.55 -8.39 5.27
CA GLY A 50 -1.94 -7.99 5.48
C GLY A 50 -2.77 -9.05 6.24
N ARG A 51 -2.53 -10.34 5.98
CA ARG A 51 -3.12 -11.43 6.76
C ARG A 51 -2.69 -11.40 8.22
N ASN A 52 -1.41 -11.19 8.48
CA ASN A 52 -0.86 -11.10 9.83
C ASN A 52 -1.42 -9.86 10.57
N ASP A 53 -1.50 -8.72 9.91
CA ASP A 53 -2.01 -7.48 10.52
C ASP A 53 -3.49 -7.61 10.90
N ILE A 54 -4.34 -8.15 10.02
CA ILE A 54 -5.74 -8.45 10.34
C ILE A 54 -5.84 -9.54 11.42
N GLY A 55 -4.97 -10.56 11.39
CA GLY A 55 -4.97 -11.66 12.34
C GLY A 55 -4.78 -11.22 13.81
N LYS A 56 -4.11 -10.08 14.04
CA LYS A 56 -3.91 -9.53 15.40
C LYS A 56 -5.19 -9.02 16.05
N VAL A 57 -6.18 -8.61 15.26
CA VAL A 57 -7.38 -7.91 15.73
C VAL A 57 -8.69 -8.58 15.32
N ALA A 58 -8.65 -9.54 14.43
CA ALA A 58 -9.82 -10.31 14.01
C ALA A 58 -10.11 -11.46 14.97
N LYS A 59 -11.35 -11.93 14.98
CA LYS A 59 -11.71 -13.19 15.64
C LYS A 59 -10.92 -14.35 15.04
N ILE A 60 -10.48 -15.27 15.87
CA ILE A 60 -9.75 -16.49 15.45
C ILE A 60 -10.52 -17.19 14.34
N ASP A 61 -9.80 -17.77 13.37
CA ASP A 61 -10.32 -18.52 12.22
C ASP A 61 -11.24 -17.74 11.25
N THR A 62 -11.25 -16.41 11.34
CA THR A 62 -12.10 -15.59 10.46
C THR A 62 -11.33 -14.86 9.35
N VAL A 63 -10.00 -14.86 9.39
CA VAL A 63 -9.17 -14.21 8.37
C VAL A 63 -9.25 -14.99 7.07
N LYS A 64 -9.66 -14.31 5.99
CA LYS A 64 -9.84 -14.91 4.66
C LYS A 64 -9.29 -13.99 3.58
N VAL A 65 -8.64 -14.58 2.59
CA VAL A 65 -8.31 -13.91 1.33
C VAL A 65 -9.51 -14.09 0.39
N THR A 66 -10.22 -13.02 0.12
CA THR A 66 -11.43 -13.05 -0.73
C THR A 66 -11.15 -12.76 -2.19
N GLU A 67 -10.06 -12.02 -2.47
CA GLU A 67 -9.51 -11.81 -3.81
C GLU A 67 -8.00 -11.99 -3.74
N LYS A 68 -7.43 -12.69 -4.73
CA LYS A 68 -5.99 -12.97 -4.78
C LYS A 68 -5.46 -12.70 -6.17
N PHE A 69 -4.41 -11.86 -6.26
CA PHE A 69 -3.70 -11.51 -7.51
C PHE A 69 -4.63 -11.01 -8.64
N LYS A 70 -5.68 -10.27 -8.30
CA LYS A 70 -6.56 -9.66 -9.29
C LYS A 70 -5.90 -8.41 -9.88
N VAL A 71 -5.94 -8.27 -11.20
CA VAL A 71 -5.46 -7.04 -11.84
C VAL A 71 -6.60 -6.03 -11.90
N GLU A 72 -6.42 -4.89 -11.27
CA GLU A 72 -7.32 -3.74 -11.36
C GLU A 72 -6.74 -2.69 -12.30
N LYS A 73 -7.59 -2.16 -13.18
CA LYS A 73 -7.24 -1.17 -14.17
C LYS A 73 -7.74 0.20 -13.73
N TYR A 74 -6.82 1.15 -13.68
CA TYR A 74 -7.11 2.56 -13.38
C TYR A 74 -6.95 3.39 -14.65
N SER A 75 -7.09 4.70 -14.58
CA SER A 75 -7.01 5.58 -15.76
C SER A 75 -5.69 5.48 -16.51
N HIS A 76 -4.56 5.44 -15.78
CA HIS A 76 -3.21 5.50 -16.37
C HIS A 76 -2.36 4.26 -16.10
N VAL A 77 -2.72 3.46 -15.12
CA VAL A 77 -1.96 2.29 -14.67
C VAL A 77 -2.87 1.12 -14.35
N MET A 78 -2.29 -0.07 -14.23
CA MET A 78 -2.92 -1.25 -13.66
C MET A 78 -2.05 -1.82 -12.56
N HIS A 79 -2.67 -2.41 -11.54
CA HIS A 79 -2.00 -2.99 -10.38
C HIS A 79 -2.51 -4.39 -10.07
N ILE A 80 -1.66 -5.20 -9.44
CA ILE A 80 -2.11 -6.42 -8.78
C ILE A 80 -2.70 -6.04 -7.42
N VAL A 81 -3.89 -6.53 -7.14
CA VAL A 81 -4.63 -6.26 -5.90
C VAL A 81 -5.07 -7.58 -5.29
N SER A 82 -4.97 -7.67 -4.00
CA SER A 82 -5.60 -8.74 -3.20
C SER A 82 -6.49 -8.13 -2.14
N ASN A 83 -7.39 -8.92 -1.57
CA ASN A 83 -8.29 -8.47 -0.53
C ASN A 83 -8.31 -9.46 0.62
N VAL A 84 -7.94 -9.00 1.80
CA VAL A 84 -7.97 -9.77 3.05
C VAL A 84 -9.05 -9.20 3.94
N VAL A 85 -9.85 -10.07 4.53
CA VAL A 85 -10.92 -9.69 5.47
C VAL A 85 -10.85 -10.54 6.73
N GLY A 86 -11.31 -9.97 7.84
CA GLY A 86 -11.51 -10.66 9.11
C GLY A 86 -12.81 -10.19 9.75
N LYS A 87 -13.38 -10.97 10.65
CA LYS A 87 -14.48 -10.50 11.51
C LYS A 87 -13.89 -9.74 12.68
N PHE A 88 -14.35 -8.52 12.90
CA PHE A 88 -13.91 -7.67 13.99
C PHE A 88 -14.07 -8.38 15.35
N ASN A 89 -13.05 -8.25 16.20
CA ASN A 89 -13.10 -8.70 17.58
C ASN A 89 -13.52 -7.52 18.46
N ASN A 90 -14.70 -7.60 19.05
CA ASN A 90 -15.26 -6.53 19.89
C ASN A 90 -14.44 -6.25 21.18
N GLN A 91 -13.42 -7.07 21.47
CA GLN A 91 -12.50 -6.84 22.59
C GLN A 91 -11.35 -5.88 22.22
N THR A 92 -11.15 -5.60 20.93
CA THR A 92 -10.15 -4.63 20.44
C THR A 92 -10.81 -3.28 20.17
N SER A 93 -10.10 -2.21 20.50
CA SER A 93 -10.54 -0.86 20.17
C SER A 93 -10.32 -0.55 18.69
N ILE A 94 -11.02 0.45 18.18
CA ILE A 94 -10.84 0.93 16.79
C ILE A 94 -9.42 1.43 16.54
N PHE A 95 -8.77 2.03 17.55
CA PHE A 95 -7.38 2.49 17.45
C PHE A 95 -6.39 1.33 17.44
N GLU A 96 -6.58 0.30 18.25
CA GLU A 96 -5.76 -0.91 18.21
C GLU A 96 -5.87 -1.58 16.83
N THR A 97 -7.07 -1.61 16.26
CA THR A 97 -7.32 -2.13 14.92
C THR A 97 -6.56 -1.33 13.85
N LEU A 98 -6.57 -0.01 13.93
CA LEU A 98 -5.76 0.83 13.04
C LEU A 98 -4.27 0.55 13.24
N LEU A 99 -3.79 0.56 14.48
CA LEU A 99 -2.38 0.38 14.81
C LEU A 99 -1.85 -1.01 14.45
N SER A 100 -2.69 -2.04 14.39
CA SER A 100 -2.28 -3.38 13.95
C SER A 100 -1.77 -3.40 12.50
N GLY A 101 -2.36 -2.58 11.63
CA GLY A 101 -1.98 -2.42 10.24
C GLY A 101 -0.97 -1.30 9.98
N PHE A 102 -0.72 -0.43 10.96
CA PHE A 102 0.16 0.72 10.82
C PHE A 102 1.56 0.49 11.44
N PRO A 103 2.65 1.00 10.82
CA PRO A 103 2.69 1.53 9.46
C PRO A 103 2.42 0.43 8.42
N ALA A 104 1.85 0.83 7.28
CA ALA A 104 1.50 -0.13 6.23
C ALA A 104 2.74 -0.84 5.68
N GLY A 105 2.63 -2.13 5.42
CA GLY A 105 3.72 -2.95 4.94
C GLY A 105 4.33 -2.49 3.62
N THR A 106 3.52 -1.94 2.73
CA THR A 106 3.94 -1.35 1.44
C THR A 106 5.01 -0.26 1.60
N VAL A 107 5.05 0.43 2.74
CA VAL A 107 5.97 1.53 3.01
C VAL A 107 6.94 1.25 4.15
N SER A 108 6.88 0.08 4.74
CA SER A 108 7.84 -0.39 5.75
C SER A 108 8.63 -1.59 5.23
N GLY A 109 8.04 -2.75 5.19
CA GLY A 109 8.66 -3.99 4.73
C GLY A 109 8.33 -5.18 5.63
N ALA A 110 8.93 -6.32 5.34
CA ALA A 110 8.77 -7.54 6.11
C ALA A 110 10.14 -8.19 6.40
N PRO A 111 10.41 -8.62 7.65
CA PRO A 111 9.60 -8.47 8.87
C PRO A 111 9.46 -6.99 9.30
N LYS A 112 8.25 -6.56 9.66
CA LYS A 112 7.88 -5.14 9.84
C LYS A 112 8.80 -4.40 10.82
N ILE A 113 9.08 -4.95 11.99
CA ILE A 113 9.88 -4.30 13.03
C ILE A 113 11.30 -4.07 12.52
N ARG A 114 11.96 -5.11 11.99
CA ARG A 114 13.32 -4.98 11.47
C ARG A 114 13.42 -4.03 10.29
N ALA A 115 12.42 -4.03 9.41
CA ALA A 115 12.35 -3.08 8.31
C ALA A 115 12.28 -1.63 8.80
N MET A 116 11.49 -1.36 9.84
CA MET A 116 11.40 -0.02 10.44
C MET A 116 12.71 0.40 11.12
N GLU A 117 13.40 -0.50 11.80
CA GLU A 117 14.74 -0.25 12.37
C GLU A 117 15.73 0.14 11.28
N ILE A 118 15.80 -0.61 10.18
CA ILE A 118 16.68 -0.32 9.04
C ILE A 118 16.33 1.04 8.42
N ILE A 119 15.05 1.37 8.30
CA ILE A 119 14.61 2.68 7.80
C ILE A 119 15.10 3.80 8.71
N ASP A 120 14.98 3.66 10.03
CA ASP A 120 15.45 4.66 11.00
C ASP A 120 16.98 4.78 11.01
N GLU A 121 17.70 3.68 10.80
CA GLU A 121 19.17 3.65 10.69
C GLU A 121 19.68 4.36 9.42
N LEU A 122 19.00 4.20 8.29
CA LEU A 122 19.50 4.63 6.97
C LEU A 122 18.93 5.94 6.48
N GLU A 123 17.68 6.28 6.79
CA GLU A 123 17.05 7.51 6.33
C GLU A 123 17.50 8.72 7.15
N LYS A 124 18.21 9.65 6.52
CA LYS A 124 18.71 10.88 7.18
C LYS A 124 17.59 11.83 7.62
N ASN A 125 16.44 11.77 6.98
CA ASN A 125 15.31 12.67 7.21
C ASN A 125 14.10 11.90 7.74
N LYS A 126 13.46 12.44 8.76
CA LYS A 126 12.18 11.89 9.24
C LYS A 126 11.09 11.97 8.17
N ARG A 127 10.33 10.90 7.98
CA ARG A 127 9.27 10.78 6.95
C ARG A 127 8.10 11.73 7.16
N LYS A 128 7.79 12.08 8.39
CA LYS A 128 6.67 12.98 8.76
C LYS A 128 5.34 12.50 8.17
N LEU A 129 4.76 13.25 7.22
CA LEU A 129 3.52 12.89 6.54
C LEU A 129 3.68 11.69 5.62
N TYR A 130 4.84 11.54 4.97
CA TYR A 130 5.10 10.44 4.04
C TYR A 130 4.98 9.09 4.74
N ALA A 131 4.29 8.15 4.12
CA ALA A 131 4.02 6.82 4.66
C ALA A 131 3.11 6.80 5.91
N GLY A 132 2.52 7.93 6.29
CA GLY A 132 1.50 8.02 7.31
C GLY A 132 0.15 7.49 6.85
N GLY A 133 -0.85 7.57 7.72
CA GLY A 133 -2.25 7.26 7.41
C GLY A 133 -3.08 8.53 7.29
N ILE A 134 -3.94 8.58 6.28
CA ILE A 134 -4.98 9.62 6.15
C ILE A 134 -6.32 8.91 6.11
N GLY A 135 -7.28 9.37 6.90
CA GLY A 135 -8.58 8.73 6.92
C GLY A 135 -9.57 9.43 7.84
N TYR A 136 -10.66 8.75 8.10
CA TYR A 136 -11.72 9.27 8.95
C TYR A 136 -12.29 8.16 9.85
N PHE A 137 -12.86 8.58 10.96
CA PHE A 137 -13.62 7.75 11.89
C PHE A 137 -15.06 8.22 11.94
N THR A 138 -15.98 7.28 12.01
CA THR A 138 -17.42 7.57 12.14
C THR A 138 -17.89 7.34 13.58
N PRO A 139 -19.01 7.99 13.99
CA PRO A 139 -19.63 7.72 15.30
C PRO A 139 -20.11 6.26 15.49
N LYS A 140 -20.16 5.48 14.42
CA LYS A 140 -20.53 4.04 14.44
C LYS A 140 -19.35 3.12 14.66
N ASN A 141 -18.18 3.64 15.09
CA ASN A 141 -16.93 2.89 15.22
C ASN A 141 -16.47 2.23 13.90
N GLU A 142 -16.65 2.92 12.80
CA GLU A 142 -16.10 2.56 11.51
C GLU A 142 -14.95 3.52 11.16
N PHE A 143 -13.96 3.05 10.42
CA PHE A 143 -12.93 3.91 9.87
C PHE A 143 -12.51 3.45 8.47
N ASP A 144 -12.04 4.39 7.68
CA ASP A 144 -11.40 4.11 6.41
C ASP A 144 -10.15 4.97 6.29
N THR A 145 -9.04 4.34 5.91
CA THR A 145 -7.73 4.99 5.85
C THR A 145 -6.98 4.57 4.60
N CYS A 146 -6.19 5.49 4.09
CA CYS A 146 -5.23 5.21 3.03
C CYS A 146 -3.82 5.65 3.46
N ILE A 147 -2.82 5.11 2.77
CA ILE A 147 -1.43 5.48 3.00
C ILE A 147 -1.18 6.86 2.39
N ALA A 148 -0.51 7.75 3.13
CA ALA A 148 -0.09 9.06 2.64
C ALA A 148 1.07 8.92 1.65
N LEU A 149 0.74 8.55 0.42
CA LEU A 149 1.64 8.45 -0.73
C LEU A 149 1.16 9.38 -1.84
N ARG A 150 2.05 9.70 -2.77
CA ARG A 150 1.71 10.59 -3.90
C ARG A 150 1.09 11.91 -3.41
N THR A 151 1.60 12.40 -2.29
CA THR A 151 1.12 13.58 -1.58
C THR A 151 2.25 14.59 -1.49
N ALA A 152 1.92 15.86 -1.61
CA ALA A 152 2.85 16.95 -1.45
C ALA A 152 2.45 17.84 -0.28
N LEU A 153 3.42 18.36 0.42
CA LEU A 153 3.22 19.34 1.48
C LEU A 153 3.68 20.72 1.00
N ILE A 154 2.78 21.69 1.02
CA ILE A 154 3.10 23.10 0.76
C ILE A 154 3.19 23.83 2.10
N LYS A 155 4.35 24.43 2.37
CA LYS A 155 4.57 25.18 3.60
C LYS A 155 5.56 26.33 3.35
N LYS A 156 5.18 27.56 3.69
CA LYS A 156 6.02 28.77 3.55
C LYS A 156 6.63 28.85 2.13
N ASP A 157 5.80 28.82 1.11
CA ASP A 157 6.17 28.89 -0.31
C ASP A 157 7.16 27.81 -0.79
N LYS A 158 7.31 26.76 0.00
CA LYS A 158 8.12 25.58 -0.37
C LYS A 158 7.22 24.36 -0.57
N PHE A 159 7.60 23.62 -1.57
CA PHE A 159 6.94 22.38 -1.94
C PHE A 159 7.80 21.18 -1.55
N TYR A 160 7.24 20.27 -0.79
CA TYR A 160 7.92 19.08 -0.30
C TYR A 160 7.26 17.85 -0.91
N VAL A 161 8.04 17.06 -1.62
CA VAL A 161 7.65 15.75 -2.18
C VAL A 161 8.58 14.71 -1.63
N GLN A 162 8.05 13.57 -1.21
CA GLN A 162 8.83 12.42 -0.83
C GLN A 162 8.33 11.18 -1.59
N ALA A 163 9.26 10.39 -2.09
CA ALA A 163 9.02 9.13 -2.77
C ALA A 163 10.06 8.11 -2.33
N GLY A 164 9.72 6.84 -2.40
CA GLY A 164 10.59 5.72 -2.07
C GLY A 164 10.34 4.53 -3.00
N ALA A 165 11.29 3.60 -3.03
CA ALA A 165 11.19 2.31 -3.70
C ALA A 165 11.27 1.18 -2.68
N GLY A 166 10.72 0.02 -3.01
CA GLY A 166 10.87 -1.20 -2.23
C GLY A 166 12.22 -1.85 -2.56
N ILE A 167 13.03 -2.12 -1.56
CA ILE A 167 14.34 -2.74 -1.73
C ILE A 167 14.25 -4.22 -1.36
N VAL A 168 14.63 -5.07 -2.29
CA VAL A 168 14.73 -6.53 -2.14
C VAL A 168 16.12 -7.00 -2.57
N ALA A 169 16.44 -8.29 -2.33
CA ALA A 169 17.75 -8.84 -2.63
C ALA A 169 18.20 -8.65 -4.09
N ASP A 170 17.24 -8.71 -5.02
CA ASP A 170 17.49 -8.56 -6.46
C ASP A 170 17.37 -7.11 -6.96
N SER A 171 17.25 -6.13 -6.06
CA SER A 171 17.16 -4.71 -6.43
C SER A 171 18.47 -4.20 -6.98
N GLU A 172 18.40 -3.44 -8.08
CA GLU A 172 19.53 -2.74 -8.68
C GLU A 172 19.46 -1.26 -8.28
N PRO A 173 20.49 -0.69 -7.58
CA PRO A 173 20.42 0.65 -7.00
C PRO A 173 20.01 1.74 -7.99
N ASP A 174 20.54 1.74 -9.20
CA ASP A 174 20.23 2.75 -10.23
C ASP A 174 18.78 2.67 -10.72
N LYS A 175 18.24 1.46 -10.82
CA LYS A 175 16.83 1.26 -11.21
C LYS A 175 15.88 1.72 -10.11
N GLU A 176 16.17 1.38 -8.85
CA GLU A 176 15.39 1.81 -7.70
C GLU A 176 15.43 3.34 -7.53
N TYR A 177 16.59 3.94 -7.72
CA TYR A 177 16.71 5.41 -7.73
C TYR A 177 15.89 6.04 -8.85
N ALA A 178 15.98 5.54 -10.07
CA ALA A 178 15.18 6.02 -11.19
C ALA A 178 13.67 5.88 -10.94
N GLU A 179 13.24 4.82 -10.27
CA GLU A 179 11.85 4.62 -9.84
C GLU A 179 11.41 5.71 -8.87
N THR A 180 12.22 6.06 -7.85
CA THR A 180 11.88 7.13 -6.89
C THR A 180 11.74 8.47 -7.59
N VAL A 181 12.65 8.80 -8.53
CA VAL A 181 12.58 10.02 -9.34
C VAL A 181 11.31 10.06 -10.18
N ASN A 182 10.95 8.97 -10.84
CA ASN A 182 9.73 8.89 -11.65
C ASN A 182 8.46 9.03 -10.80
N LYS A 183 8.44 8.45 -9.60
CA LYS A 183 7.34 8.61 -8.63
C LYS A 183 7.19 10.07 -8.17
N ALA A 184 8.28 10.80 -7.99
CA ALA A 184 8.25 12.22 -7.61
C ALA A 184 7.83 13.12 -8.77
N LYS A 185 8.30 12.86 -10.00
CA LYS A 185 7.96 13.64 -11.20
C LYS A 185 6.46 13.73 -11.46
N ALA A 186 5.71 12.66 -11.22
CA ALA A 186 4.27 12.65 -11.41
C ALA A 186 3.55 13.73 -10.58
N LEU A 187 4.03 13.98 -9.36
CA LEU A 187 3.52 15.05 -8.51
C LEU A 187 3.98 16.43 -8.97
N MET A 188 5.26 16.56 -9.36
CA MET A 188 5.80 17.84 -9.83
C MET A 188 5.11 18.32 -11.09
N LEU A 189 4.82 17.41 -12.03
CA LEU A 189 4.11 17.77 -13.28
C LEU A 189 2.67 18.23 -13.02
N SER A 190 2.00 17.69 -12.01
CA SER A 190 0.64 18.13 -11.66
C SER A 190 0.57 19.56 -11.13
N LEU A 191 1.70 20.12 -10.66
CA LEU A 191 1.77 21.49 -10.16
C LEU A 191 2.02 22.55 -11.24
N ILE A 192 2.56 22.14 -12.39
CA ILE A 192 2.80 23.07 -13.50
C ILE A 192 1.46 23.56 -14.10
N HIS A 193 0.36 22.93 -13.73
CA HIS A 193 -0.98 23.23 -14.22
C HIS A 193 -1.87 23.94 -13.15
N ILE A 194 -1.31 24.30 -12.00
CA ILE A 194 -1.95 25.13 -10.98
C ILE A 194 -1.41 26.56 -11.08
#